data_61cc8dce551b8d94ddfd6a433cb44b6e
#
_entry.id   61cc8dce551b8d94ddfd6a433cb44b6e
#
_cell.length_a   1.000
_cell.length_b   1.000
_cell.length_c   1.000
_cell.angle_alpha   90.00
_cell.angle_beta   90.00
_cell.angle_gamma   90.00
#
_symmetry.space_group_name_H-M   'P 1'
#
loop_
_entity.id
_entity.type
_entity.pdbx_description
1 polymer ?
#
loop_
_entity_poly.entity_id
_entity_poly.type
_entity_poly.pdbx_seq_one_letter_code
_entity_poly.pdbx_strand_id
1 'polypeptide(L)'
;MNRLVTLAAVVVAQAALVGVAVAPQLSARATGDTYQLRVAPLDPIDPFRGAYVTLDYPDLQHDRQGDSDGGPLYITLVDDGGVMVADEFLRERPSGEQPYLACDDRDWSVECGIDSFFLPQDEAAAMEDMLRDGAIAEVKIDGRGHAALIDVRAPK
;
A
#
# COMPACT_ATOMS: atom_id res chain seq x y z
N MET A 1 -18.18 -33.12 21.86
CA MET A 1 -17.47 -31.85 22.00
C MET A 1 -18.46 -30.79 22.45
N ASN A 2 -18.16 -30.05 23.49
CA ASN A 2 -19.11 -29.08 24.08
C ASN A 2 -19.28 -27.91 23.10
N ARG A 3 -20.51 -27.58 22.70
CA ARG A 3 -20.81 -26.52 21.71
C ARG A 3 -20.12 -25.17 22.06
N LEU A 4 -19.99 -24.86 23.34
CA LEU A 4 -19.29 -23.65 23.80
C LEU A 4 -17.78 -23.70 23.50
N VAL A 5 -17.16 -24.87 23.66
CA VAL A 5 -15.72 -25.04 23.34
C VAL A 5 -15.49 -24.89 21.84
N THR A 6 -16.35 -25.47 21.02
CA THR A 6 -16.27 -25.32 19.56
C THR A 6 -16.43 -23.84 19.14
N LEU A 7 -17.44 -23.17 19.72
CA LEU A 7 -17.65 -21.73 19.43
C LEU A 7 -16.44 -20.87 19.83
N ALA A 8 -15.92 -21.10 21.02
CA ALA A 8 -14.72 -20.38 21.48
C ALA A 8 -13.51 -20.63 20.58
N ALA A 9 -13.27 -21.86 20.14
CA ALA A 9 -12.19 -22.19 19.22
C ALA A 9 -12.34 -21.49 17.87
N VAL A 10 -13.56 -21.42 17.32
CA VAL A 10 -13.81 -20.69 16.06
C VAL A 10 -13.56 -19.20 16.21
N VAL A 11 -14.04 -18.58 17.31
CA VAL A 11 -13.81 -17.14 17.57
C VAL A 11 -12.32 -16.84 17.70
N VAL A 12 -11.56 -17.66 18.42
CA VAL A 12 -10.11 -17.49 18.56
C VAL A 12 -9.42 -17.64 17.21
N ALA A 13 -9.79 -18.63 16.40
CA ALA A 13 -9.22 -18.81 15.06
C ALA A 13 -9.50 -17.62 14.15
N GLN A 14 -10.73 -17.10 14.16
CA GLN A 14 -11.08 -15.90 13.39
C GLN A 14 -10.31 -14.67 13.87
N ALA A 15 -10.21 -14.45 15.17
CA ALA A 15 -9.44 -13.34 15.73
C ALA A 15 -7.95 -13.43 15.34
N ALA A 16 -7.37 -14.62 15.36
CA ALA A 16 -6.00 -14.85 14.93
C ALA A 16 -5.81 -14.55 13.44
N LEU A 17 -6.72 -15.00 12.57
CA LEU A 17 -6.68 -14.69 11.14
C LEU A 17 -6.75 -13.18 10.86
N VAL A 18 -7.65 -12.47 11.53
CA VAL A 18 -7.74 -11.00 11.42
C VAL A 18 -6.45 -10.35 11.92
N GLY A 19 -5.92 -10.80 13.06
CA GLY A 19 -4.65 -10.29 13.59
C GLY A 19 -3.50 -10.43 12.59
N VAL A 20 -3.36 -11.58 11.95
CA VAL A 20 -2.32 -11.81 10.92
C VAL A 20 -2.55 -10.91 9.70
N ALA A 21 -3.80 -10.75 9.25
CA ALA A 21 -4.12 -9.93 8.08
C ALA A 21 -3.81 -8.44 8.28
N VAL A 22 -4.01 -7.89 9.49
CA VAL A 22 -3.79 -6.46 9.76
C VAL A 22 -2.40 -6.15 10.32
N ALA A 23 -1.63 -7.17 10.75
CA ALA A 23 -0.34 -7.00 11.38
C ALA A 23 0.68 -6.18 10.54
N PRO A 24 0.81 -6.38 9.21
CA PRO A 24 1.70 -5.58 8.38
C PRO A 24 1.38 -4.08 8.44
N GLN A 25 0.10 -3.72 8.28
CA GLN A 25 -0.37 -2.33 8.34
C GLN A 25 -0.14 -1.70 9.72
N LEU A 26 -0.40 -2.45 10.79
CA LEU A 26 -0.14 -1.97 12.15
C LEU A 26 1.35 -1.81 12.43
N SER A 27 2.19 -2.72 11.95
CA SER A 27 3.65 -2.63 12.05
C SER A 27 4.15 -1.36 11.36
N ALA A 28 3.78 -1.14 10.11
CA ALA A 28 4.16 0.05 9.35
C ALA A 28 3.73 1.34 10.06
N ARG A 29 2.48 1.42 10.55
CA ARG A 29 1.99 2.59 11.29
C ARG A 29 2.73 2.85 12.59
N ALA A 30 3.10 1.80 13.33
CA ALA A 30 3.69 1.91 14.66
C ALA A 30 5.21 2.13 14.64
N THR A 31 5.92 1.50 13.70
CA THR A 31 7.40 1.45 13.71
C THR A 31 8.04 1.96 12.41
N GLY A 32 7.23 2.26 11.38
CA GLY A 32 7.72 2.72 10.09
C GLY A 32 8.18 4.18 10.11
N ASP A 33 9.20 4.47 9.33
CA ASP A 33 9.62 5.82 8.98
C ASP A 33 8.68 6.41 7.92
N THR A 34 8.58 7.75 7.90
CA THR A 34 7.66 8.47 7.01
C THR A 34 8.36 8.88 5.72
N TYR A 35 7.76 8.53 4.59
CA TYR A 35 8.22 8.85 3.25
C TYR A 35 7.13 9.52 2.43
N GLN A 36 7.52 10.26 1.38
CA GLN A 36 6.60 10.90 0.45
C GLN A 36 6.72 10.23 -0.92
N LEU A 37 5.57 9.93 -1.52
CA LEU A 37 5.47 9.33 -2.86
C LEU A 37 4.53 10.16 -3.71
N ARG A 38 4.85 10.34 -5.00
CA ARG A 38 3.90 10.95 -5.95
C ARG A 38 2.77 9.98 -6.24
N VAL A 39 1.54 10.51 -6.27
CA VAL A 39 0.35 9.73 -6.60
C VAL A 39 -0.50 10.44 -7.65
N ALA A 40 -1.17 9.62 -8.45
CA ALA A 40 -2.16 10.03 -9.42
C ALA A 40 -3.44 9.19 -9.26
N PRO A 41 -4.60 9.65 -9.75
CA PRO A 41 -5.82 8.83 -9.73
C PRO A 41 -5.68 7.71 -10.77
N LEU A 42 -5.96 6.48 -10.37
CA LEU A 42 -5.95 5.34 -11.29
C LEU A 42 -7.28 5.20 -12.04
N ASP A 43 -8.41 5.45 -11.36
CA ASP A 43 -9.75 5.29 -11.93
C ASP A 43 -10.75 6.24 -11.26
N PRO A 44 -11.67 6.87 -11.99
CA PRO A 44 -12.75 7.66 -11.40
C PRO A 44 -13.64 6.78 -10.50
N ILE A 45 -14.14 7.37 -9.43
CA ILE A 45 -14.93 6.75 -8.35
C ILE A 45 -15.99 5.80 -8.91
N ASP A 46 -15.98 4.53 -8.45
CA ASP A 46 -17.12 3.63 -8.60
C ASP A 46 -18.18 3.97 -7.51
N PRO A 47 -19.31 4.62 -7.87
CA PRO A 47 -20.31 5.05 -6.91
C PRO A 47 -21.00 3.90 -6.17
N PHE A 48 -20.77 2.64 -6.59
CA PHE A 48 -21.37 1.46 -5.98
C PHE A 48 -20.47 0.76 -4.94
N ARG A 49 -19.19 1.11 -4.87
CA ARG A 49 -18.20 0.44 -3.97
C ARG A 49 -17.88 1.21 -2.69
N GLY A 50 -18.49 2.37 -2.47
CA GLY A 50 -18.19 3.22 -1.31
C GLY A 50 -17.09 4.25 -1.59
N ALA A 51 -16.81 5.11 -0.62
CA ALA A 51 -15.86 6.22 -0.78
C ALA A 51 -14.41 5.74 -0.54
N TYR A 52 -13.80 5.15 -1.54
CA TYR A 52 -12.36 4.98 -1.61
C TYR A 52 -11.84 5.45 -2.96
N VAL A 53 -10.64 5.96 -2.97
CA VAL A 53 -9.94 6.35 -4.19
C VAL A 53 -8.80 5.37 -4.42
N THR A 54 -8.73 4.79 -5.63
CA THR A 54 -7.60 3.96 -6.04
C THR A 54 -6.48 4.88 -6.50
N LEU A 55 -5.29 4.65 -5.95
CA LEU A 55 -4.11 5.44 -6.22
C LEU A 55 -3.15 4.69 -7.13
N ASP A 56 -2.61 5.40 -8.11
CA ASP A 56 -1.47 4.98 -8.90
C ASP A 56 -0.20 5.69 -8.43
N TYR A 57 0.92 4.99 -8.46
CA TYR A 57 2.22 5.50 -8.08
C TYR A 57 3.13 5.49 -9.31
N PRO A 58 3.14 6.57 -10.12
CA PRO A 58 3.86 6.60 -11.39
C PRO A 58 5.37 6.34 -11.23
N ASP A 59 5.96 6.74 -10.11
CA ASP A 59 7.38 6.54 -9.84
C ASP A 59 7.73 5.13 -9.32
N LEU A 60 6.74 4.28 -9.06
CA LEU A 60 6.90 2.89 -8.65
C LEU A 60 6.56 1.90 -9.77
N GLN A 61 6.28 2.41 -10.97
CA GLN A 61 5.91 1.54 -12.10
C GLN A 61 7.12 0.75 -12.59
N HIS A 62 6.93 -0.55 -12.70
CA HIS A 62 7.87 -1.46 -13.33
C HIS A 62 7.53 -1.62 -14.81
N ASP A 63 8.50 -1.39 -15.70
CA ASP A 63 8.30 -1.67 -17.13
C ASP A 63 8.22 -3.19 -17.34
N ARG A 64 7.00 -3.68 -17.43
CA ARG A 64 6.69 -5.11 -17.60
C ARG A 64 6.91 -5.50 -19.05
N GLN A 65 8.16 -5.75 -19.41
CA GLN A 65 8.49 -6.40 -20.69
C GLN A 65 8.48 -7.93 -20.52
N GLY A 66 7.30 -8.51 -20.40
CA GLY A 66 7.15 -9.97 -20.31
C GLY A 66 6.02 -10.41 -19.38
N ASP A 67 5.80 -11.72 -19.30
CA ASP A 67 4.88 -12.33 -18.36
C ASP A 67 5.40 -12.12 -16.93
N SER A 68 4.53 -11.69 -16.01
CA SER A 68 4.84 -11.63 -14.59
C SER A 68 5.04 -13.06 -14.07
N ASP A 69 6.19 -13.34 -13.46
CA ASP A 69 6.43 -14.63 -12.79
C ASP A 69 5.57 -14.79 -11.51
N GLY A 70 4.87 -13.73 -11.11
CA GLY A 70 4.10 -13.69 -9.88
C GLY A 70 4.95 -13.73 -8.61
N GLY A 71 4.30 -13.54 -7.45
CA GLY A 71 4.91 -13.71 -6.13
C GLY A 71 5.59 -12.45 -5.58
N PRO A 72 6.50 -12.61 -4.58
CA PRO A 72 7.06 -11.47 -3.87
C PRO A 72 7.91 -10.58 -4.79
N LEU A 73 7.72 -9.27 -4.63
CA LEU A 73 8.49 -8.22 -5.31
C LEU A 73 8.91 -7.18 -4.27
N TYR A 74 10.18 -6.84 -4.26
CA TYR A 74 10.72 -5.80 -3.40
C TYR A 74 11.19 -4.63 -4.25
N ILE A 75 10.67 -3.42 -3.95
CA ILE A 75 11.01 -2.20 -4.66
C ILE A 75 11.85 -1.35 -3.73
N THR A 76 13.14 -1.21 -4.02
CA THR A 76 14.01 -0.30 -3.26
C THR A 76 13.73 1.14 -3.65
N LEU A 77 13.88 2.06 -2.70
CA LEU A 77 13.51 3.45 -2.85
C LEU A 77 14.71 4.35 -2.64
N VAL A 78 14.81 5.40 -3.48
CA VAL A 78 15.79 6.48 -3.33
C VAL A 78 15.08 7.83 -3.27
N ASP A 79 15.71 8.79 -2.58
CA ASP A 79 15.20 10.17 -2.50
C ASP A 79 15.51 10.94 -3.77
N ASP A 80 14.48 11.50 -4.39
CA ASP A 80 14.57 12.42 -5.53
C ASP A 80 13.91 13.76 -5.15
N GLY A 81 14.66 14.61 -4.48
CA GLY A 81 14.21 15.94 -4.10
C GLY A 81 13.12 15.97 -3.01
N GLY A 82 13.14 15.01 -2.10
CA GLY A 82 12.17 14.88 -0.98
C GLY A 82 10.99 13.96 -1.28
N VAL A 83 10.97 13.34 -2.45
CA VAL A 83 10.00 12.32 -2.85
C VAL A 83 10.75 11.03 -3.17
N MET A 84 10.22 9.91 -2.71
CA MET A 84 10.84 8.62 -2.98
C MET A 84 10.43 8.11 -4.36
N VAL A 85 11.40 7.57 -5.10
CA VAL A 85 11.20 6.91 -6.39
C VAL A 85 11.77 5.50 -6.35
N ALA A 86 11.28 4.62 -7.22
CA ALA A 86 11.83 3.27 -7.35
C ALA A 86 13.27 3.33 -7.88
N ASP A 87 14.14 2.51 -7.29
CA ASP A 87 15.53 2.31 -7.72
C ASP A 87 15.67 0.94 -8.40
N GLU A 88 15.47 -0.13 -7.66
CA GLU A 88 15.57 -1.49 -8.16
C GLU A 88 14.33 -2.34 -7.82
N PHE A 89 14.05 -3.32 -8.69
CA PHE A 89 12.97 -4.29 -8.51
C PHE A 89 13.60 -5.68 -8.28
N LEU A 90 13.44 -6.23 -7.08
CA LEU A 90 14.12 -7.44 -6.64
C LEU A 90 13.11 -8.54 -6.32
N ARG A 91 13.47 -9.80 -6.65
CA ARG A 91 12.67 -10.98 -6.25
C ARG A 91 13.07 -11.52 -4.87
N GLU A 92 14.20 -11.07 -4.34
CA GLU A 92 14.68 -11.41 -3.01
C GLU A 92 14.68 -10.14 -2.13
N ARG A 93 14.44 -10.36 -0.84
CA ARG A 93 14.43 -9.27 0.13
C ARG A 93 15.79 -8.59 0.19
N PRO A 94 15.88 -7.26 0.02
CA PRO A 94 17.13 -6.53 0.14
C PRO A 94 17.70 -6.62 1.56
N SER A 95 19.03 -6.67 1.66
CA SER A 95 19.77 -6.82 2.92
C SER A 95 20.44 -5.52 3.38
N GLY A 96 20.09 -4.37 2.79
CA GLY A 96 20.64 -3.06 3.09
C GLY A 96 19.81 -2.24 4.08
N GLU A 97 20.30 -1.02 4.38
CA GLU A 97 19.56 -0.01 5.17
C GLU A 97 18.63 0.86 4.30
N GLN A 98 18.70 0.68 2.97
CA GLN A 98 17.86 1.41 2.02
C GLN A 98 16.39 1.05 2.24
N PRO A 99 15.48 2.03 2.30
CA PRO A 99 14.06 1.76 2.41
C PRO A 99 13.56 1.00 1.18
N TYR A 100 12.63 0.08 1.39
CA TYR A 100 12.01 -0.70 0.31
C TYR A 100 10.55 -1.03 0.63
N LEU A 101 9.76 -1.25 -0.42
CA LEU A 101 8.41 -1.77 -0.34
C LEU A 101 8.41 -3.28 -0.56
N ALA A 102 7.70 -4.01 0.28
CA ALA A 102 7.41 -5.42 0.07
C ALA A 102 6.04 -5.56 -0.58
N CYS A 103 6.02 -5.92 -1.84
CA CYS A 103 4.85 -6.00 -2.69
C CYS A 103 4.59 -7.45 -3.12
N ASP A 104 3.39 -7.70 -3.65
CA ASP A 104 3.00 -8.93 -4.31
C ASP A 104 2.77 -8.63 -5.79
N ASP A 105 3.60 -9.24 -6.66
CA ASP A 105 3.47 -9.11 -8.10
C ASP A 105 2.40 -10.10 -8.58
N ARG A 106 1.30 -9.58 -9.08
CA ARG A 106 0.20 -10.37 -9.65
C ARG A 106 0.12 -10.14 -11.14
N ASP A 107 -0.50 -11.05 -11.87
CA ASP A 107 -0.53 -11.09 -13.35
C ASP A 107 -0.79 -9.72 -14.00
N TRP A 108 -1.54 -8.85 -13.36
CA TRP A 108 -1.96 -7.56 -13.92
C TRP A 108 -1.66 -6.34 -13.02
N SER A 109 -1.28 -6.53 -11.76
CA SER A 109 -0.99 -5.44 -10.80
C SER A 109 0.13 -5.80 -9.84
N VAL A 110 0.85 -4.78 -9.34
CA VAL A 110 1.74 -4.90 -8.19
C VAL A 110 1.03 -4.34 -6.98
N GLU A 111 0.79 -5.16 -5.97
CA GLU A 111 0.09 -4.76 -4.75
C GLU A 111 1.08 -4.53 -3.61
N CYS A 112 1.24 -3.29 -3.18
CA CYS A 112 2.13 -2.89 -2.09
C CYS A 112 1.36 -2.53 -0.79
N GLY A 113 0.02 -2.67 -0.80
CA GLY A 113 -0.84 -2.38 0.34
C GLY A 113 -1.07 -0.89 0.61
N ILE A 114 -0.76 -0.04 -0.35
CA ILE A 114 -0.97 1.42 -0.30
C ILE A 114 -1.85 1.94 -1.46
N ASP A 115 -2.49 1.04 -2.17
CA ASP A 115 -3.21 1.29 -3.43
C ASP A 115 -4.59 1.93 -3.22
N SER A 116 -5.09 1.97 -1.98
CA SER A 116 -6.43 2.45 -1.66
C SER A 116 -6.41 3.43 -0.50
N PHE A 117 -7.05 4.56 -0.69
CA PHE A 117 -7.28 5.56 0.34
C PHE A 117 -8.77 5.68 0.66
N PHE A 118 -9.12 5.41 1.92
CA PHE A 118 -10.49 5.48 2.41
C PHE A 118 -10.74 6.85 3.04
N LEU A 119 -11.80 7.50 2.62
CA LEU A 119 -12.19 8.83 3.11
C LEU A 119 -13.73 8.94 3.20
N PRO A 120 -14.25 9.92 3.95
CA PRO A 120 -15.68 10.22 3.96
C PRO A 120 -16.21 10.52 2.55
N GLN A 121 -17.44 10.09 2.27
CA GLN A 121 -18.02 10.19 0.92
C GLN A 121 -18.16 11.65 0.42
N ASP A 122 -18.34 12.57 1.32
CA ASP A 122 -18.42 14.01 1.03
C ASP A 122 -17.06 14.63 0.66
N GLU A 123 -15.95 14.00 1.03
CA GLU A 123 -14.59 14.44 0.70
C GLU A 123 -14.03 13.81 -0.59
N ALA A 124 -14.68 12.76 -1.10
CA ALA A 124 -14.19 11.96 -2.23
C ALA A 124 -14.01 12.80 -3.51
N ALA A 125 -14.99 13.67 -3.83
CA ALA A 125 -14.93 14.51 -5.03
C ALA A 125 -13.80 15.55 -4.96
N ALA A 126 -13.57 16.15 -3.81
CA ALA A 126 -12.48 17.11 -3.62
C ALA A 126 -11.10 16.43 -3.70
N MET A 127 -11.00 15.20 -3.19
CA MET A 127 -9.78 14.39 -3.29
C MET A 127 -9.48 14.03 -4.75
N GLU A 128 -10.50 13.64 -5.51
CA GLU A 128 -10.33 13.29 -6.92
C GLU A 128 -9.86 14.50 -7.75
N ASP A 129 -10.42 15.67 -7.51
CA ASP A 129 -9.98 16.91 -8.17
C ASP A 129 -8.51 17.23 -7.82
N MET A 130 -8.13 17.06 -6.57
CA MET A 130 -6.74 17.25 -6.12
C MET A 130 -5.78 16.26 -6.79
N LEU A 131 -6.17 15.00 -6.91
CA LEU A 131 -5.34 13.96 -7.54
C LEU A 131 -5.10 14.20 -9.03
N ARG A 132 -6.05 14.82 -9.76
CA ARG A 132 -5.87 15.17 -11.18
C ARG A 132 -4.73 16.15 -11.44
N ASP A 133 -4.48 17.04 -10.49
CA ASP A 133 -3.36 17.99 -10.54
C ASP A 133 -2.04 17.39 -10.03
N GLY A 134 -2.09 16.12 -9.62
CA GLY A 134 -1.00 15.41 -8.94
C GLY A 134 -1.08 15.62 -7.43
N ALA A 135 -0.71 14.60 -6.65
CA ALA A 135 -0.70 14.67 -5.20
C ALA A 135 0.50 13.94 -4.61
N ILE A 136 0.72 14.16 -3.31
CA ILE A 136 1.76 13.50 -2.53
C ILE A 136 1.09 12.63 -1.47
N ALA A 137 1.39 11.35 -1.50
CA ALA A 137 1.04 10.41 -0.45
C ALA A 137 2.11 10.43 0.64
N GLU A 138 1.68 10.50 1.89
CA GLU A 138 2.51 10.25 3.05
C GLU A 138 2.36 8.77 3.43
N VAL A 139 3.46 8.02 3.33
CA VAL A 139 3.49 6.58 3.57
C VAL A 139 4.47 6.27 4.68
N LYS A 140 4.08 5.41 5.61
CA LYS A 140 5.01 4.82 6.60
C LYS A 140 5.46 3.46 6.13
N ILE A 141 6.79 3.24 6.17
CA ILE A 141 7.41 1.96 5.77
C ILE A 141 8.24 1.43 6.93
N ASP A 142 7.95 0.21 7.37
CA ASP A 142 8.74 -0.45 8.42
C ASP A 142 9.99 -1.15 7.87
N GLY A 143 10.88 -1.60 8.75
CA GLY A 143 12.12 -2.30 8.38
C GLY A 143 11.93 -3.66 7.67
N ARG A 144 10.68 -4.08 7.43
CA ARG A 144 10.34 -5.28 6.65
C ARG A 144 9.75 -4.93 5.28
N GLY A 145 9.62 -3.64 4.98
CA GLY A 145 9.00 -3.14 3.76
C GLY A 145 7.48 -3.11 3.78
N HIS A 146 6.85 -3.41 4.93
CA HIS A 146 5.40 -3.21 5.04
C HIS A 146 5.10 -1.72 5.00
N ALA A 147 4.12 -1.34 4.21
CA ALA A 147 3.75 0.04 4.02
C ALA A 147 2.33 0.33 4.52
N ALA A 148 2.11 1.55 4.99
CA ALA A 148 0.80 2.04 5.37
C ALA A 148 0.61 3.46 4.86
N LEU A 149 -0.41 3.68 4.07
CA LEU A 149 -0.83 5.01 3.64
C LEU A 149 -1.42 5.77 4.84
N ILE A 150 -0.90 6.96 5.09
CA ILE A 150 -1.27 7.80 6.24
C ILE A 150 -2.13 8.98 5.79
N ASP A 151 -1.71 9.66 4.72
CA ASP A 151 -2.36 10.88 4.23
C ASP A 151 -2.10 11.08 2.74
N VAL A 152 -2.95 11.83 2.06
CA VAL A 152 -2.78 12.28 0.68
C VAL A 152 -3.06 13.76 0.61
N ARG A 153 -2.14 14.55 0.05
CA ARG A 153 -2.23 16.01 0.01
C ARG A 153 -1.74 16.61 -1.31
N ALA A 154 -2.15 17.82 -1.61
CA ALA A 154 -1.61 18.56 -2.73
C ALA A 154 -0.09 18.76 -2.62
N PRO A 155 0.66 18.76 -3.73
CA PRO A 155 2.07 19.09 -3.74
C PRO A 155 2.26 20.54 -3.23
N LYS A 156 3.36 20.78 -2.52
CA LYS A 156 3.71 22.11 -2.01
C LYS A 156 4.36 22.96 -3.09
#